data_742a88dfcd6bcce9ac83c226dd6af938
#
_entry.id   742a88dfcd6bcce9ac83c226dd6af938
#
_cell.length_a   1.000
_cell.length_b   1.000
_cell.length_c   1.000
_cell.angle_alpha   90.00
_cell.angle_beta   90.00
_cell.angle_gamma   90.00
#
_symmetry.space_group_name_H-M   'P 1'
#
loop_
_entity.id
_entity.type
_entity.pdbx_description
1 polymer ?
#
loop_
_entity_poly.entity_id
_entity_poly.type
_entity_poly.pdbx_seq_one_letter_code
_entity_poly.pdbx_strand_id
1 'polypeptide(L)'
;MSQFIESIKVEDKKIFLLEQHQKRVNETFSYFGKAEPLDLAAIFKSLEHDEDGLYKFKITYDLTGKYRTQMIPYAISEIADFQLVENNVYDYSFKFEERKELEKMKILSKAAEIIVVKNNHITDSSYSNLLFKKGKEWFTPTTYLLNGVQRQHLLKTKKIKEAEITLQTLSEYSHFQLINALNEFDDVVVYPLSKIKNLPKKSEETSI
;
A
#
# COMPACT_ATOMS: atom_id res chain seq x y z
N MET A 1 5.41 20.21 -11.92
CA MET A 1 6.01 18.93 -12.35
C MET A 1 5.61 17.89 -11.32
N SER A 2 5.12 16.73 -11.74
CA SER A 2 4.68 15.68 -10.81
C SER A 2 5.84 15.20 -9.96
N GLN A 3 5.61 15.06 -8.66
CA GLN A 3 6.59 14.50 -7.72
C GLN A 3 6.16 13.10 -7.32
N PHE A 4 7.15 12.22 -7.20
CA PHE A 4 6.99 10.83 -6.78
C PHE A 4 7.63 10.62 -5.42
N ILE A 5 7.24 9.57 -4.72
CA ILE A 5 7.82 9.23 -3.42
C ILE A 5 8.23 7.77 -3.34
N GLU A 6 9.31 7.51 -2.63
CA GLU A 6 9.60 6.23 -2.04
C GLU A 6 9.50 6.32 -0.51
N SER A 7 9.01 5.27 0.11
CA SER A 7 8.94 5.12 1.57
C SER A 7 9.52 3.76 1.90
N ILE A 8 10.76 3.76 2.33
CA ILE A 8 11.58 2.56 2.51
C ILE A 8 11.74 2.30 3.99
N LYS A 9 11.58 1.05 4.41
CA LYS A 9 11.84 0.63 5.79
C LYS A 9 13.34 0.66 6.06
N VAL A 10 13.70 1.32 7.16
CA VAL A 10 15.02 1.20 7.78
C VAL A 10 14.78 0.77 9.22
N GLU A 11 15.40 -0.30 9.64
CA GLU A 11 15.30 -0.80 11.01
C GLU A 11 16.67 -1.25 11.46
N ASP A 12 17.09 -0.77 12.61
CA ASP A 12 18.41 -1.03 13.19
C ASP A 12 19.53 -0.86 12.15
N LYS A 13 19.53 0.30 11.46
CA LYS A 13 20.49 0.71 10.42
C LYS A 13 20.44 -0.11 9.12
N LYS A 14 19.54 -1.10 9.01
CA LYS A 14 19.35 -1.92 7.81
C LYS A 14 18.22 -1.40 6.95
N ILE A 15 18.47 -1.29 5.64
CA ILE A 15 17.46 -0.92 4.66
C ILE A 15 16.82 -2.16 4.06
N PHE A 16 15.48 -2.15 3.92
CA PHE A 16 14.70 -3.31 3.46
C PHE A 16 14.11 -3.08 2.06
N LEU A 17 13.99 -4.14 1.29
CA LEU A 17 13.40 -4.16 -0.05
C LEU A 17 13.96 -3.09 -1.01
N LEU A 18 15.21 -2.70 -0.83
CA LEU A 18 15.85 -1.63 -1.61
C LEU A 18 15.82 -1.90 -3.12
N GLU A 19 16.10 -3.15 -3.53
CA GLU A 19 16.06 -3.55 -4.94
C GLU A 19 14.66 -3.38 -5.57
N GLN A 20 13.60 -3.73 -4.83
CA GLN A 20 12.22 -3.58 -5.27
C GLN A 20 11.82 -2.10 -5.40
N HIS A 21 12.28 -1.26 -4.47
CA HIS A 21 12.12 0.19 -4.56
C HIS A 21 12.89 0.76 -5.75
N GLN A 22 14.14 0.35 -5.95
CA GLN A 22 14.95 0.75 -7.11
C GLN A 22 14.27 0.36 -8.43
N LYS A 23 13.75 -0.87 -8.51
CA LYS A 23 13.00 -1.33 -9.68
C LYS A 23 11.82 -0.40 -9.99
N ARG A 24 11.02 -0.01 -8.98
CA ARG A 24 9.89 0.90 -9.18
C ARG A 24 10.31 2.29 -9.64
N VAL A 25 11.40 2.83 -9.11
CA VAL A 25 11.99 4.09 -9.58
C VAL A 25 12.38 3.97 -11.05
N ASN A 26 13.08 2.90 -11.43
CA ASN A 26 13.49 2.65 -12.80
C ASN A 26 12.28 2.56 -13.75
N GLU A 27 11.24 1.81 -13.35
CA GLU A 27 9.98 1.68 -14.10
C GLU A 27 9.28 3.02 -14.27
N THR A 28 9.26 3.87 -13.22
CA THR A 28 8.71 5.23 -13.29
C THR A 28 9.46 6.08 -14.30
N PHE A 29 10.79 6.14 -14.23
CA PHE A 29 11.60 6.90 -15.17
C PHE A 29 11.44 6.39 -16.61
N SER A 30 11.49 5.09 -16.81
CA SER A 30 11.31 4.45 -18.11
C SER A 30 9.95 4.78 -18.74
N TYR A 31 8.86 4.68 -17.96
CA TYR A 31 7.52 4.99 -18.44
C TYR A 31 7.39 6.43 -18.96
N PHE A 32 8.03 7.37 -18.29
CA PHE A 32 8.05 8.78 -18.72
C PHE A 32 9.17 9.13 -19.70
N GLY A 33 9.84 8.12 -20.28
CA GLY A 33 10.88 8.31 -21.30
C GLY A 33 12.16 8.96 -20.78
N LYS A 34 12.52 8.72 -19.50
CA LYS A 34 13.74 9.24 -18.86
C LYS A 34 14.76 8.12 -18.68
N ALA A 35 16.02 8.39 -19.08
CA ALA A 35 17.06 7.36 -19.11
C ALA A 35 17.85 7.20 -17.79
N GLU A 36 17.89 8.22 -16.96
CA GLU A 36 18.75 8.26 -15.77
C GLU A 36 17.92 8.27 -14.47
N PRO A 37 17.51 7.10 -13.95
CA PRO A 37 16.84 7.01 -12.68
C PRO A 37 17.79 7.30 -11.52
N LEU A 38 17.23 7.68 -10.36
CA LEU A 38 17.99 7.85 -9.12
C LEU A 38 18.60 6.52 -8.67
N ASP A 39 19.82 6.56 -8.13
CA ASP A 39 20.43 5.44 -7.41
C ASP A 39 20.09 5.55 -5.91
N LEU A 40 19.10 4.76 -5.49
CA LEU A 40 18.63 4.77 -4.10
C LEU A 40 19.69 4.26 -3.11
N ALA A 41 20.56 3.35 -3.54
CA ALA A 41 21.63 2.82 -2.70
C ALA A 41 22.71 3.89 -2.44
N ALA A 42 23.12 4.62 -3.49
CA ALA A 42 24.06 5.72 -3.34
C ALA A 42 23.47 6.85 -2.46
N ILE A 43 22.19 7.19 -2.65
CA ILE A 43 21.50 8.19 -1.83
C ILE A 43 21.47 7.75 -0.36
N PHE A 44 21.05 6.51 -0.07
CA PHE A 44 21.02 6.00 1.30
C PHE A 44 22.40 6.01 1.97
N LYS A 45 23.42 5.57 1.23
CA LYS A 45 24.82 5.54 1.72
C LYS A 45 25.38 6.94 2.04
N SER A 46 24.87 7.98 1.38
CA SER A 46 25.29 9.38 1.63
C SER A 46 24.65 10.00 2.88
N LEU A 47 23.69 9.33 3.52
CA LEU A 47 23.00 9.83 4.69
C LEU A 47 23.79 9.44 5.96
N GLU A 48 24.01 10.40 6.82
CA GLU A 48 24.44 10.16 8.19
C GLU A 48 23.20 9.74 9.01
N HIS A 49 23.03 8.44 9.19
CA HIS A 49 21.96 7.86 9.99
C HIS A 49 22.51 6.71 10.82
N ASP A 50 22.63 6.95 12.12
CA ASP A 50 23.24 6.01 13.07
C ASP A 50 22.32 5.69 14.26
N GLU A 51 21.02 5.83 14.10
CA GLU A 51 20.03 5.54 15.13
C GLU A 51 19.44 4.14 14.97
N ASP A 52 19.28 3.44 16.09
CA ASP A 52 18.55 2.17 16.17
C ASP A 52 17.03 2.43 16.18
N GLY A 53 16.25 1.43 15.81
CA GLY A 53 14.79 1.50 15.76
C GLY A 53 14.22 1.51 14.35
N LEU A 54 12.90 1.70 14.27
CA LEU A 54 12.16 1.66 13.01
C LEU A 54 11.97 3.07 12.44
N TYR A 55 12.44 3.26 11.22
CA TYR A 55 12.35 4.53 10.49
C TYR A 55 11.75 4.34 9.10
N LYS A 56 11.05 5.37 8.65
CA LYS A 56 10.66 5.58 7.28
C LYS A 56 11.68 6.48 6.58
N PHE A 57 12.50 5.90 5.72
CA PHE A 57 13.31 6.64 4.78
C PHE A 57 12.42 7.10 3.63
N LYS A 58 12.02 8.36 3.65
CA LYS A 58 11.22 8.99 2.60
C LYS A 58 12.13 9.69 1.61
N ILE A 59 11.95 9.37 0.32
CA ILE A 59 12.59 10.06 -0.79
C ILE A 59 11.48 10.66 -1.64
N THR A 60 11.48 11.98 -1.82
CA THR A 60 10.62 12.66 -2.79
C THR A 60 11.47 13.09 -3.97
N TYR A 61 11.03 12.79 -5.19
CA TYR A 61 11.82 13.05 -6.39
C TYR A 61 10.96 13.46 -7.59
N ASP A 62 11.60 14.08 -8.58
CA ASP A 62 10.99 14.38 -9.88
C ASP A 62 11.78 13.72 -11.03
N LEU A 63 11.24 13.81 -12.23
CA LEU A 63 11.84 13.21 -13.43
C LEU A 63 13.05 13.98 -13.97
N THR A 64 13.50 15.06 -13.33
CA THR A 64 14.78 15.73 -13.62
C THR A 64 15.92 15.20 -12.76
N GLY A 65 15.65 14.23 -11.87
CA GLY A 65 16.63 13.69 -10.93
C GLY A 65 16.80 14.53 -9.66
N LYS A 66 16.04 15.61 -9.47
CA LYS A 66 16.04 16.34 -8.21
C LYS A 66 15.30 15.53 -7.15
N TYR A 67 15.88 15.46 -5.96
CA TYR A 67 15.29 14.73 -4.84
C TYR A 67 15.52 15.43 -3.50
N ARG A 68 14.73 15.05 -2.51
CA ARG A 68 14.91 15.36 -1.09
C ARG A 68 14.65 14.11 -0.26
N THR A 69 15.32 14.00 0.86
CA THR A 69 15.24 12.84 1.76
C THR A 69 14.82 13.26 3.16
N GLN A 70 14.18 12.34 3.85
CA GLN A 70 13.81 12.48 5.27
C GLN A 70 13.91 11.11 5.95
N MET A 71 14.52 11.06 7.13
CA MET A 71 14.43 9.93 8.05
C MET A 71 13.39 10.26 9.11
N ILE A 72 12.32 9.49 9.17
CA ILE A 72 11.16 9.77 10.02
C ILE A 72 10.96 8.57 10.93
N PRO A 73 11.01 8.71 12.26
CA PRO A 73 10.64 7.62 13.17
C PRO A 73 9.26 7.09 12.82
N TYR A 74 9.09 5.78 12.84
CA TYR A 74 7.85 5.14 12.41
C TYR A 74 7.33 4.19 13.47
N ALA A 75 6.01 4.19 13.65
CA ALA A 75 5.31 3.23 14.48
C ALA A 75 4.06 2.74 13.74
N ILE A 76 3.80 1.44 13.82
CA ILE A 76 2.57 0.85 13.30
C ILE A 76 1.44 1.17 14.27
N SER A 77 0.39 1.83 13.77
CA SER A 77 -0.76 2.21 14.58
C SER A 77 -1.97 1.34 14.24
N GLU A 78 -2.73 0.98 15.27
CA GLU A 78 -4.03 0.33 15.08
C GLU A 78 -5.05 1.35 14.53
N ILE A 79 -5.88 0.90 13.59
CA ILE A 79 -6.93 1.70 12.96
C ILE A 79 -8.28 1.32 13.58
N ALA A 80 -9.03 2.33 14.00
CA ALA A 80 -10.27 2.13 14.73
C ALA A 80 -11.36 1.48 13.87
N ASP A 81 -11.53 1.98 12.64
CA ASP A 81 -12.57 1.52 11.71
C ASP A 81 -12.21 1.84 10.26
N PHE A 82 -12.97 1.22 9.34
CA PHE A 82 -12.79 1.35 7.90
C PHE A 82 -14.13 1.62 7.21
N GLN A 83 -14.06 2.25 6.04
CA GLN A 83 -15.20 2.41 5.14
C GLN A 83 -14.83 2.09 3.71
N LEU A 84 -15.69 1.31 3.03
CA LEU A 84 -15.61 1.10 1.59
C LEU A 84 -16.04 2.40 0.89
N VAL A 85 -15.19 2.89 -0.03
CA VAL A 85 -15.44 4.10 -0.81
C VAL A 85 -15.27 3.79 -2.28
N GLU A 86 -16.33 3.94 -3.06
CA GLU A 86 -16.27 3.69 -4.50
C GLU A 86 -15.67 4.90 -5.23
N ASN A 87 -14.66 4.63 -6.07
CA ASN A 87 -14.13 5.60 -7.02
C ASN A 87 -13.59 4.89 -8.26
N ASN A 88 -14.39 4.86 -9.32
CA ASN A 88 -14.09 4.12 -10.55
C ASN A 88 -13.09 4.83 -11.47
N VAL A 89 -12.85 6.13 -11.27
CA VAL A 89 -12.04 6.96 -12.17
C VAL A 89 -10.67 7.30 -11.61
N TYR A 90 -10.47 7.15 -10.30
CA TYR A 90 -9.20 7.51 -9.68
C TYR A 90 -8.06 6.63 -10.18
N ASP A 91 -6.99 7.27 -10.65
CA ASP A 91 -5.76 6.61 -11.09
C ASP A 91 -4.60 6.97 -10.16
N TYR A 92 -3.96 5.93 -9.62
CA TYR A 92 -2.77 6.04 -8.77
C TYR A 92 -1.74 4.97 -9.18
N SER A 93 -1.58 4.75 -10.48
CA SER A 93 -0.67 3.73 -11.05
C SER A 93 0.80 3.99 -10.69
N PHE A 94 1.16 5.23 -10.38
CA PHE A 94 2.46 5.63 -9.89
C PHE A 94 2.37 6.17 -8.46
N LYS A 95 3.46 6.02 -7.70
CA LYS A 95 3.51 6.48 -6.31
C LYS A 95 3.75 7.99 -6.25
N PHE A 96 2.74 8.77 -6.61
CA PHE A 96 2.76 10.23 -6.53
C PHE A 96 2.86 10.72 -5.07
N GLU A 97 3.56 11.85 -4.87
CA GLU A 97 3.55 12.53 -3.57
C GLU A 97 2.17 13.13 -3.27
N GLU A 98 1.53 13.71 -4.28
CA GLU A 98 0.19 14.28 -4.14
C GLU A 98 -0.88 13.19 -4.07
N ARG A 99 -1.67 13.20 -2.98
CA ARG A 99 -2.74 12.24 -2.71
C ARG A 99 -4.04 12.92 -2.26
N LYS A 100 -4.26 14.15 -2.75
CA LYS A 100 -5.42 14.97 -2.36
C LYS A 100 -6.76 14.26 -2.53
N GLU A 101 -6.92 13.46 -3.59
CA GLU A 101 -8.18 12.75 -3.82
C GLU A 101 -8.38 11.62 -2.79
N LEU A 102 -7.33 10.86 -2.43
CA LEU A 102 -7.40 9.88 -1.35
C LEU A 102 -7.69 10.53 0.00
N GLU A 103 -7.06 11.66 0.29
CA GLU A 103 -7.29 12.44 1.50
C GLU A 103 -8.73 12.97 1.55
N LYS A 104 -9.25 13.48 0.45
CA LYS A 104 -10.64 13.93 0.32
C LYS A 104 -11.63 12.79 0.53
N MET A 105 -11.42 11.64 -0.12
CA MET A 105 -12.25 10.45 0.09
C MET A 105 -12.27 10.04 1.57
N LYS A 106 -11.11 10.02 2.22
CA LYS A 106 -10.98 9.69 3.65
C LYS A 106 -11.73 10.69 4.54
N ILE A 107 -11.58 11.99 4.32
CA ILE A 107 -12.29 13.04 5.07
C ILE A 107 -13.81 12.89 4.91
N LEU A 108 -14.29 12.69 3.69
CA LEU A 108 -15.71 12.55 3.39
C LEU A 108 -16.33 11.28 3.99
N SER A 109 -15.56 10.20 4.08
CA SER A 109 -16.02 8.94 4.68
C SER A 109 -16.26 9.03 6.18
N LYS A 110 -15.61 9.97 6.88
CA LYS A 110 -15.63 10.10 8.35
C LYS A 110 -15.13 8.82 9.08
N ALA A 111 -14.43 7.94 8.40
CA ALA A 111 -13.80 6.77 8.98
C ALA A 111 -12.32 7.03 9.29
N ALA A 112 -11.74 6.24 10.18
CA ALA A 112 -10.32 6.31 10.48
C ALA A 112 -9.46 5.94 9.24
N GLU A 113 -9.96 5.03 8.39
CA GLU A 113 -9.32 4.66 7.12
C GLU A 113 -10.37 4.23 6.08
N ILE A 114 -10.00 4.31 4.81
CA ILE A 114 -10.85 3.88 3.68
C ILE A 114 -10.28 2.64 3.00
N ILE A 115 -11.17 1.87 2.41
CA ILE A 115 -10.85 0.84 1.42
C ILE A 115 -11.49 1.29 0.10
N VAL A 116 -10.66 1.51 -0.91
CA VAL A 116 -11.14 1.99 -2.21
C VAL A 116 -11.68 0.81 -3.01
N VAL A 117 -12.89 1.00 -3.54
CA VAL A 117 -13.57 0.07 -4.44
C VAL A 117 -13.57 0.67 -5.84
N LYS A 118 -13.18 -0.12 -6.83
CA LYS A 118 -13.16 0.29 -8.22
C LYS A 118 -13.87 -0.76 -9.08
N ASN A 119 -14.95 -0.35 -9.76
CA ASN A 119 -15.77 -1.25 -10.57
C ASN A 119 -16.16 -2.52 -9.81
N ASN A 120 -16.71 -2.36 -8.61
CA ASN A 120 -17.12 -3.44 -7.73
C ASN A 120 -15.99 -4.29 -7.12
N HIS A 121 -14.72 -4.03 -7.44
CA HIS A 121 -13.57 -4.77 -6.92
C HIS A 121 -12.88 -4.01 -5.78
N ILE A 122 -12.47 -4.75 -4.77
CA ILE A 122 -11.64 -4.22 -3.70
C ILE A 122 -10.24 -3.93 -4.26
N THR A 123 -9.68 -2.78 -3.90
CA THR A 123 -8.32 -2.39 -4.30
C THR A 123 -7.40 -2.21 -3.09
N ASP A 124 -7.11 -0.98 -2.72
CA ASP A 124 -6.16 -0.59 -1.68
C ASP A 124 -6.84 0.26 -0.59
N SER A 125 -6.16 0.45 0.54
CA SER A 125 -6.49 1.56 1.45
C SER A 125 -5.88 2.87 0.92
N SER A 126 -6.01 3.97 1.67
CA SER A 126 -5.43 5.25 1.24
C SER A 126 -3.90 5.22 1.15
N TYR A 127 -3.20 4.23 1.72
CA TYR A 127 -1.74 4.18 1.78
C TYR A 127 -1.13 2.78 1.76
N SER A 128 -1.93 1.71 1.73
CA SER A 128 -1.48 0.32 1.83
C SER A 128 -2.25 -0.60 0.90
N ASN A 129 -1.59 -1.64 0.39
CA ASN A 129 -2.30 -2.77 -0.18
C ASN A 129 -3.02 -3.57 0.92
N LEU A 130 -3.94 -4.43 0.52
CA LEU A 130 -4.78 -5.22 1.42
C LEU A 130 -4.51 -6.71 1.26
N LEU A 131 -4.57 -7.41 2.38
CA LEU A 131 -4.64 -8.88 2.42
C LEU A 131 -5.94 -9.29 3.10
N PHE A 132 -6.56 -10.34 2.60
CA PHE A 132 -7.78 -10.93 3.14
C PHE A 132 -7.57 -12.39 3.47
N LYS A 133 -8.07 -12.84 4.64
CA LYS A 133 -7.88 -14.20 5.16
C LYS A 133 -9.09 -15.07 4.85
N LYS A 134 -8.86 -16.20 4.16
CA LYS A 134 -9.85 -17.25 3.94
C LYS A 134 -9.28 -18.59 4.41
N GLY A 135 -9.87 -19.17 5.44
CA GLY A 135 -9.30 -20.34 6.11
C GLY A 135 -7.92 -20.03 6.72
N LYS A 136 -6.90 -20.76 6.29
CA LYS A 136 -5.50 -20.56 6.73
C LYS A 136 -4.68 -19.71 5.76
N GLU A 137 -5.23 -19.32 4.63
CA GLU A 137 -4.51 -18.63 3.55
C GLU A 137 -4.83 -17.15 3.51
N TRP A 138 -3.87 -16.38 2.97
CA TRP A 138 -3.99 -14.96 2.76
C TRP A 138 -3.97 -14.64 1.27
N PHE A 139 -4.89 -13.75 0.89
CA PHE A 139 -5.10 -13.33 -0.49
C PHE A 139 -5.01 -11.81 -0.62
N THR A 140 -4.38 -11.34 -1.68
CA THR A 140 -4.42 -9.94 -2.08
C THR A 140 -5.32 -9.78 -3.30
N PRO A 141 -6.10 -8.69 -3.41
CA PRO A 141 -6.88 -8.43 -4.60
C PRO A 141 -6.02 -8.44 -5.87
N THR A 142 -6.54 -9.00 -6.96
CA THR A 142 -5.95 -8.86 -8.31
C THR A 142 -5.98 -7.41 -8.79
N THR A 143 -6.97 -6.64 -8.33
CA THR A 143 -7.10 -5.19 -8.57
C THR A 143 -6.41 -4.41 -7.48
N TYR A 144 -5.69 -3.36 -7.86
CA TYR A 144 -4.99 -2.45 -6.94
C TYR A 144 -4.94 -1.04 -7.54
N LEU A 145 -4.74 -0.04 -6.70
CA LEU A 145 -4.41 1.31 -7.15
C LEU A 145 -2.92 1.40 -7.45
N LEU A 146 -2.08 0.85 -6.55
CA LEU A 146 -0.64 0.80 -6.70
C LEU A 146 -0.13 -0.62 -6.49
N ASN A 147 0.67 -1.14 -7.41
CA ASN A 147 1.36 -2.42 -7.20
C ASN A 147 2.52 -2.24 -6.20
N GLY A 148 2.22 -2.33 -4.91
CA GLY A 148 3.16 -2.05 -3.84
C GLY A 148 4.34 -3.03 -3.77
N VAL A 149 5.51 -2.54 -3.35
CA VAL A 149 6.74 -3.37 -3.28
C VAL A 149 6.60 -4.54 -2.30
N GLN A 150 5.92 -4.34 -1.16
CA GLN A 150 5.66 -5.41 -0.20
C GLN A 150 4.70 -6.47 -0.77
N ARG A 151 3.62 -6.03 -1.45
CA ARG A 151 2.71 -6.95 -2.15
C ARG A 151 3.47 -7.82 -3.15
N GLN A 152 4.29 -7.22 -4.01
CA GLN A 152 5.10 -7.94 -5.00
C GLN A 152 6.08 -8.93 -4.32
N HIS A 153 6.73 -8.51 -3.24
CA HIS A 153 7.64 -9.37 -2.47
C HIS A 153 6.93 -10.61 -1.90
N LEU A 154 5.76 -10.42 -1.27
CA LEU A 154 4.99 -11.52 -0.68
C LEU A 154 4.46 -12.50 -1.73
N LEU A 155 4.04 -12.02 -2.90
CA LEU A 155 3.65 -12.85 -4.03
C LEU A 155 4.84 -13.65 -4.58
N LYS A 156 5.98 -12.99 -4.81
CA LYS A 156 7.22 -13.63 -5.30
C LYS A 156 7.71 -14.72 -4.36
N THR A 157 7.60 -14.49 -3.05
CA THR A 157 7.99 -15.46 -2.01
C THR A 157 6.90 -16.47 -1.67
N LYS A 158 5.76 -16.43 -2.38
CA LYS A 158 4.61 -17.34 -2.20
C LYS A 158 4.02 -17.34 -0.79
N LYS A 159 4.19 -16.27 -0.04
CA LYS A 159 3.56 -16.09 1.28
C LYS A 159 2.07 -15.77 1.17
N ILE A 160 1.64 -15.20 0.06
CA ILE A 160 0.25 -14.85 -0.24
C ILE A 160 -0.11 -15.28 -1.67
N LYS A 161 -1.41 -15.29 -1.98
CA LYS A 161 -1.97 -15.55 -3.31
C LYS A 161 -2.77 -14.35 -3.80
N GLU A 162 -2.96 -14.23 -5.09
CA GLU A 162 -3.92 -13.29 -5.68
C GLU A 162 -5.31 -13.93 -5.76
N ALA A 163 -6.33 -13.12 -5.56
CA ALA A 163 -7.72 -13.50 -5.80
C ALA A 163 -8.53 -12.30 -6.31
N GLU A 164 -9.53 -12.58 -7.13
CA GLU A 164 -10.55 -11.59 -7.44
C GLU A 164 -11.45 -11.39 -6.21
N ILE A 165 -11.41 -10.19 -5.62
CA ILE A 165 -12.17 -9.85 -4.43
C ILE A 165 -13.12 -8.71 -4.76
N THR A 166 -14.41 -9.02 -4.76
CA THR A 166 -15.49 -8.08 -5.07
C THR A 166 -16.30 -7.75 -3.81
N LEU A 167 -17.19 -6.76 -3.90
CA LEU A 167 -18.13 -6.47 -2.82
C LEU A 167 -18.99 -7.70 -2.46
N GLN A 168 -19.33 -8.56 -3.44
CA GLN A 168 -20.12 -9.77 -3.22
C GLN A 168 -19.33 -10.87 -2.51
N THR A 169 -18.08 -11.08 -2.92
CA THR A 169 -17.22 -12.15 -2.36
C THR A 169 -16.50 -11.76 -1.09
N LEU A 170 -16.50 -10.45 -0.72
CA LEU A 170 -15.78 -9.95 0.45
C LEU A 170 -16.21 -10.66 1.75
N SER A 171 -17.49 -11.01 1.88
CA SER A 171 -18.02 -11.71 3.06
C SER A 171 -17.55 -13.17 3.22
N GLU A 172 -16.83 -13.73 2.23
CA GLU A 172 -16.22 -15.06 2.31
C GLU A 172 -14.92 -15.08 3.12
N TYR A 173 -14.35 -13.90 3.37
CA TYR A 173 -13.14 -13.72 4.16
C TYR A 173 -13.49 -13.44 5.61
N SER A 174 -12.59 -13.77 6.52
CA SER A 174 -12.81 -13.57 7.97
C SER A 174 -12.15 -12.29 8.49
N HIS A 175 -10.96 -12.00 8.02
CA HIS A 175 -10.11 -10.90 8.49
C HIS A 175 -9.38 -10.25 7.31
N PHE A 176 -8.78 -9.09 7.59
CA PHE A 176 -7.90 -8.42 6.63
C PHE A 176 -6.73 -7.73 7.33
N GLN A 177 -5.71 -7.39 6.55
CA GLN A 177 -4.52 -6.65 6.98
C GLN A 177 -4.18 -5.57 5.97
N LEU A 178 -3.48 -4.52 6.45
CA LEU A 178 -2.86 -3.51 5.62
C LEU A 178 -1.36 -3.79 5.54
N ILE A 179 -0.84 -3.93 4.33
CA ILE A 179 0.58 -4.16 4.09
C ILE A 179 1.19 -3.06 3.23
N ASN A 180 2.38 -2.64 3.59
CA ASN A 180 3.24 -1.77 2.78
C ASN A 180 4.72 -2.05 3.14
N ALA A 181 5.66 -1.30 2.59
CA ALA A 181 7.09 -1.54 2.85
C ALA A 181 7.51 -1.35 4.32
N LEU A 182 6.69 -0.65 5.14
CA LEU A 182 6.94 -0.39 6.56
C LEU A 182 6.14 -1.34 7.46
N ASN A 183 5.02 -1.88 6.96
CA ASN A 183 4.13 -2.80 7.65
C ASN A 183 4.27 -4.18 7.00
N GLU A 184 5.15 -5.00 7.54
CA GLU A 184 5.40 -6.35 7.05
C GLU A 184 4.25 -7.30 7.43
N PHE A 185 4.16 -8.42 6.70
CA PHE A 185 3.06 -9.36 6.83
C PHE A 185 2.91 -9.97 8.24
N ASP A 186 4.02 -10.24 8.92
CA ASP A 186 4.02 -10.93 10.21
C ASP A 186 3.86 -9.96 11.41
N ASP A 187 4.09 -8.65 11.21
CA ASP A 187 4.14 -7.63 12.27
C ASP A 187 2.94 -6.69 12.31
N VAL A 188 1.93 -6.93 11.48
CA VAL A 188 0.80 -6.01 11.34
C VAL A 188 -0.45 -6.44 12.09
N VAL A 189 -1.29 -5.45 12.40
CA VAL A 189 -2.60 -5.68 13.03
C VAL A 189 -3.52 -6.43 12.07
N VAL A 190 -4.17 -7.46 12.59
CA VAL A 190 -5.20 -8.23 11.88
C VAL A 190 -6.58 -7.71 12.29
N TYR A 191 -7.34 -7.25 11.31
CA TYR A 191 -8.68 -6.69 11.53
C TYR A 191 -9.76 -7.69 11.14
N PRO A 192 -10.80 -7.91 11.96
CA PRO A 192 -11.98 -8.64 11.52
C PRO A 192 -12.76 -7.79 10.50
N LEU A 193 -13.48 -8.41 9.57
CA LEU A 193 -14.29 -7.68 8.58
C LEU A 193 -15.33 -6.74 9.21
N SER A 194 -15.76 -7.01 10.44
CA SER A 194 -16.69 -6.15 11.19
C SER A 194 -16.15 -4.74 11.48
N LYS A 195 -14.85 -4.51 11.33
CA LYS A 195 -14.25 -3.16 11.36
C LYS A 195 -14.62 -2.31 10.14
N ILE A 196 -15.18 -2.90 9.09
CA ILE A 196 -15.69 -2.19 7.91
C ILE A 196 -17.15 -1.80 8.17
N LYS A 197 -17.42 -0.49 8.36
CA LYS A 197 -18.73 0.04 8.80
C LYS A 197 -19.86 -0.23 7.80
N ASN A 198 -19.58 -0.18 6.52
CA ASN A 198 -20.54 -0.36 5.43
C ASN A 198 -20.33 -1.66 4.66
N LEU A 199 -19.91 -2.72 5.36
CA LEU A 199 -19.78 -4.05 4.76
C LEU A 199 -21.14 -4.46 4.13
N PRO A 200 -21.14 -4.89 2.85
CA PRO A 200 -22.35 -5.39 2.21
C PRO A 200 -22.97 -6.53 3.03
N LYS A 201 -24.28 -6.48 3.24
CA LYS A 201 -25.01 -7.61 3.83
C LYS A 201 -24.94 -8.79 2.87
N LYS A 202 -24.75 -10.01 3.41
CA LYS A 202 -24.94 -11.21 2.60
C LYS A 202 -26.36 -11.15 2.01
N SER A 203 -26.47 -11.27 0.68
CA SER A 203 -27.76 -11.56 0.08
C SER A 203 -28.27 -12.85 0.71
N GLU A 204 -29.42 -12.81 1.39
CA GLU A 204 -30.11 -14.02 1.76
C GLU A 204 -30.37 -14.78 0.47
N GLU A 205 -29.79 -16.00 0.36
CA GLU A 205 -30.16 -16.91 -0.72
C GLU A 205 -31.67 -17.15 -0.57
N THR A 206 -32.43 -16.59 -1.47
CA THR A 206 -33.85 -16.89 -1.62
C THR A 206 -33.91 -18.36 -2.02
N SER A 207 -34.10 -19.23 -1.03
CA SER A 207 -34.42 -20.64 -1.25
C SER A 207 -35.75 -20.66 -2.02
N ILE A 208 -35.69 -21.00 -3.30
CA ILE A 208 -36.84 -21.37 -4.12
C ILE A 208 -37.08 -22.86 -4.00
#